data_6d8a8259ab6aff18301d6b68a543a493
#
_entry.id   6d8a8259ab6aff18301d6b68a543a493
#
_cell.length_a   1.000
_cell.length_b   1.000
_cell.length_c   1.000
_cell.angle_alpha   90.00
_cell.angle_beta   90.00
_cell.angle_gamma   90.00
#
_symmetry.space_group_name_H-M   'P 1'
#
loop_
_entity.id
_entity.type
_entity.pdbx_description
1 polymer ?
#
loop_
_entity_poly.entity_id
_entity_poly.type
_entity_poly.pdbx_seq_one_letter_code
_entity_poly.pdbx_strand_id
1 'polypeptide(L)'
;MKHTILITEQQANNLQDKLNDPLFNNVGHTFSIDTLKTTDWKNGSEIIQYCENCNLYKLGEGGSRAVYQIDDEKVIKIEKDKQFATYSQNNQEVISYRKCDNKMKEFVPKIYEWDKNHIQPLWIIAEQVLTATYADFPKLLGFDFGSYTSSADITQMKQDMETYSKYPGKTINRFSLNLMDFLESYGDNDLSLYQSEIANNKWLQNLKKMLDNGVVNYWELEIIENWGIVHRNGKTQLVILDIGI
;
A
#
# COMPACT_ATOMS: atom_id res chain seq x y z
N MET A 1 17.44 -13.10 18.58
CA MET A 1 16.90 -13.89 17.46
C MET A 1 17.39 -13.25 16.18
N LYS A 2 18.03 -14.01 15.28
CA LYS A 2 18.42 -13.48 13.96
C LYS A 2 17.17 -13.48 13.08
N HIS A 3 16.71 -12.32 12.63
CA HIS A 3 15.64 -12.22 11.66
C HIS A 3 16.22 -12.48 10.28
N THR A 4 15.74 -13.52 9.61
CA THR A 4 16.09 -13.81 8.22
C THR A 4 15.09 -13.04 7.35
N ILE A 5 15.56 -12.04 6.63
CA ILE A 5 14.77 -11.34 5.63
C ILE A 5 14.76 -12.23 4.38
N LEU A 6 13.59 -12.72 3.98
CA LEU A 6 13.42 -13.42 2.71
C LEU A 6 13.27 -12.36 1.61
N ILE A 7 14.38 -12.10 0.92
CA ILE A 7 14.38 -11.32 -0.33
C ILE A 7 14.21 -12.29 -1.50
N THR A 8 13.56 -11.85 -2.58
CA THR A 8 13.48 -12.65 -3.80
C THR A 8 14.89 -12.80 -4.40
N GLU A 9 15.12 -13.88 -5.17
CA GLU A 9 16.40 -14.13 -5.84
C GLU A 9 16.82 -12.94 -6.72
N GLN A 10 15.86 -12.30 -7.37
CA GLN A 10 16.10 -11.11 -8.19
C GLN A 10 16.50 -9.89 -7.34
N GLN A 11 15.96 -9.74 -6.13
CA GLN A 11 16.37 -8.69 -5.19
C GLN A 11 17.76 -8.97 -4.62
N ALA A 12 18.09 -10.24 -4.36
CA ALA A 12 19.42 -10.63 -3.91
C ALA A 12 20.48 -10.39 -5.00
N ASN A 13 20.19 -10.75 -6.25
CA ASN A 13 21.09 -10.54 -7.37
C ASN A 13 21.30 -9.04 -7.64
N ASN A 14 20.25 -8.22 -7.61
CA ASN A 14 20.36 -6.76 -7.76
C ASN A 14 21.16 -6.10 -6.62
N LEU A 15 21.08 -6.64 -5.39
CA LEU A 15 21.91 -6.20 -4.27
C LEU A 15 23.39 -6.58 -4.46
N GLN A 16 23.63 -7.81 -4.93
CA GLN A 16 25.01 -8.31 -5.17
C GLN A 16 25.69 -7.54 -6.30
N ASP A 17 24.97 -7.25 -7.39
CA ASP A 17 25.50 -6.48 -8.53
C ASP A 17 25.84 -5.04 -8.11
N LYS A 18 25.02 -4.43 -7.23
CA LYS A 18 25.31 -3.09 -6.68
C LYS A 18 26.47 -3.08 -5.70
N LEU A 19 26.64 -4.10 -4.86
CA LEU A 19 27.79 -4.21 -3.96
C LEU A 19 29.12 -4.37 -4.70
N ASN A 20 29.09 -4.89 -5.94
CA ASN A 20 30.25 -5.08 -6.80
C ASN A 20 30.51 -3.93 -7.76
N ASP A 21 29.65 -2.90 -7.80
CA ASP A 21 29.82 -1.74 -8.68
C ASP A 21 30.90 -0.80 -8.11
N PRO A 22 32.01 -0.53 -8.85
CA PRO A 22 33.05 0.39 -8.41
C PRO A 22 32.57 1.83 -8.19
N LEU A 23 31.37 2.19 -8.69
CA LEU A 23 30.75 3.50 -8.45
C LEU A 23 30.24 3.69 -7.02
N PHE A 24 30.11 2.62 -6.21
CA PHE A 24 29.79 2.69 -4.79
C PHE A 24 30.86 3.37 -3.92
N ASN A 25 32.06 3.61 -4.48
CA ASN A 25 33.14 4.33 -3.79
C ASN A 25 33.12 5.86 -4.00
N ASN A 26 32.16 6.40 -4.72
CA ASN A 26 31.94 7.84 -4.73
C ASN A 26 31.33 8.25 -3.38
N VAL A 27 31.88 9.27 -2.75
CA VAL A 27 31.40 9.92 -1.53
C VAL A 27 29.95 10.36 -1.75
N GLY A 28 29.01 9.40 -1.67
CA GLY A 28 27.58 9.64 -1.78
C GLY A 28 27.14 10.54 -0.65
N HIS A 29 26.32 11.52 -0.93
CA HIS A 29 25.66 12.31 0.10
C HIS A 29 24.82 11.36 0.94
N THR A 30 24.95 11.44 2.27
CA THR A 30 24.07 10.68 3.18
C THR A 30 22.67 11.29 3.11
N PHE A 31 21.67 10.44 2.87
CA PHE A 31 20.27 10.89 2.91
C PHE A 31 19.91 11.44 4.30
N SER A 32 19.25 12.59 4.31
CA SER A 32 18.85 13.28 5.54
C SER A 32 17.41 13.78 5.43
N ILE A 33 16.59 13.42 6.41
CA ILE A 33 15.23 13.93 6.55
C ILE A 33 15.25 15.44 6.84
N ASP A 34 16.26 15.94 7.57
CA ASP A 34 16.39 17.38 7.82
C ASP A 34 16.67 18.15 6.54
N THR A 35 17.48 17.60 5.63
CA THR A 35 17.65 18.17 4.30
C THR A 35 16.35 18.25 3.53
N LEU A 36 15.51 17.19 3.58
CA LEU A 36 14.18 17.23 2.97
C LEU A 36 13.32 18.37 3.49
N LYS A 37 13.36 18.63 4.82
CA LYS A 37 12.54 19.65 5.49
C LYS A 37 13.01 21.06 5.26
N THR A 38 14.32 21.26 5.13
CA THR A 38 14.94 22.61 5.13
C THR A 38 15.25 23.12 3.72
N THR A 39 15.28 22.25 2.72
CA THR A 39 15.53 22.64 1.33
C THR A 39 14.21 23.12 0.70
N ASP A 40 14.30 24.25 -0.01
CA ASP A 40 13.17 24.81 -0.78
C ASP A 40 13.06 24.09 -2.15
N TRP A 41 12.57 22.86 -2.12
CA TRP A 41 12.35 22.05 -3.31
C TRP A 41 11.31 22.71 -4.22
N LYS A 42 11.56 22.75 -5.52
CA LYS A 42 10.65 23.34 -6.50
C LYS A 42 9.66 22.32 -7.05
N ASN A 43 10.06 21.06 -7.09
CA ASN A 43 9.30 19.97 -7.69
C ASN A 43 9.81 18.62 -7.21
N GLY A 44 9.08 17.55 -7.57
CA GLY A 44 9.45 16.18 -7.19
C GLY A 44 10.70 15.66 -7.90
N SER A 45 10.99 16.14 -9.10
CA SER A 45 12.19 15.71 -9.85
C SER A 45 13.49 16.08 -9.12
N GLU A 46 13.55 17.22 -8.45
CA GLU A 46 14.70 17.62 -7.63
C GLU A 46 14.90 16.66 -6.44
N ILE A 47 13.80 16.24 -5.81
CA ILE A 47 13.83 15.30 -4.68
C ILE A 47 14.24 13.90 -5.15
N ILE A 48 13.73 13.46 -6.31
CA ILE A 48 14.12 12.20 -6.95
C ILE A 48 15.64 12.22 -7.19
N GLN A 49 16.17 13.27 -7.80
CA GLN A 49 17.60 13.41 -8.03
C GLN A 49 18.42 13.41 -6.73
N TYR A 50 17.90 14.04 -5.67
CA TYR A 50 18.54 13.99 -4.35
C TYR A 50 18.58 12.56 -3.80
N CYS A 51 17.49 11.80 -3.88
CA CYS A 51 17.44 10.40 -3.43
C CYS A 51 18.44 9.52 -4.23
N GLU A 52 18.53 9.73 -5.54
CA GLU A 52 19.45 9.02 -6.41
C GLU A 52 20.93 9.38 -6.10
N ASN A 53 21.22 10.64 -5.85
CA ASN A 53 22.55 11.09 -5.42
C ASN A 53 22.96 10.55 -4.05
N CYS A 54 21.98 10.25 -3.20
CA CYS A 54 22.19 9.55 -1.92
C CYS A 54 22.22 8.02 -2.06
N ASN A 55 22.15 7.48 -3.27
CA ASN A 55 22.12 6.05 -3.57
C ASN A 55 20.97 5.30 -2.88
N LEU A 56 19.81 5.93 -2.66
CA LEU A 56 18.66 5.23 -2.14
C LEU A 56 18.15 4.19 -3.14
N TYR A 57 17.73 3.04 -2.62
CA TYR A 57 17.18 1.98 -3.45
C TYR A 57 15.75 2.33 -3.90
N LYS A 58 15.53 2.40 -5.22
CA LYS A 58 14.20 2.62 -5.80
C LYS A 58 13.39 1.33 -5.71
N LEU A 59 12.32 1.34 -4.90
CA LEU A 59 11.40 0.22 -4.74
C LEU A 59 10.40 0.11 -5.88
N GLY A 60 9.98 1.25 -6.43
CA GLY A 60 9.01 1.29 -7.52
C GLY A 60 8.78 2.68 -8.06
N GLU A 61 8.12 2.72 -9.22
CA GLU A 61 7.72 3.95 -9.87
C GLU A 61 6.42 3.73 -10.64
N GLY A 62 5.41 4.52 -10.31
CA GLY A 62 4.13 4.57 -11.00
C GLY A 62 3.98 5.81 -11.89
N GLY A 63 2.79 6.00 -12.44
CA GLY A 63 2.48 7.20 -13.23
C GLY A 63 2.60 8.51 -12.47
N SER A 64 2.34 8.49 -11.17
CA SER A 64 2.25 9.68 -10.31
C SER A 64 3.37 9.81 -9.31
N ARG A 65 3.95 8.71 -8.82
CA ARG A 65 4.91 8.70 -7.71
C ARG A 65 6.12 7.82 -8.01
N ALA A 66 7.26 8.19 -7.41
CA ALA A 66 8.43 7.34 -7.22
C ALA A 66 8.57 7.00 -5.74
N VAL A 67 9.01 5.78 -5.42
CA VAL A 67 9.17 5.28 -4.05
C VAL A 67 10.59 4.77 -3.87
N TYR A 68 11.26 5.29 -2.83
CA TYR A 68 12.62 4.89 -2.48
C TYR A 68 12.66 4.37 -1.04
N GLN A 69 13.47 3.37 -0.80
CA GLN A 69 13.75 2.85 0.53
C GLN A 69 14.73 3.78 1.26
N ILE A 70 14.37 4.19 2.47
CA ILE A 70 15.25 4.97 3.35
C ILE A 70 16.04 4.02 4.26
N ASP A 71 15.32 3.10 4.90
CA ASP A 71 15.85 2.07 5.80
C ASP A 71 14.91 0.84 5.78
N ASP A 72 15.12 -0.11 6.68
CA ASP A 72 14.30 -1.33 6.74
C ASP A 72 12.85 -1.09 7.19
N GLU A 73 12.53 0.10 7.70
CA GLU A 73 11.21 0.45 8.23
C GLU A 73 10.52 1.55 7.44
N LYS A 74 11.26 2.32 6.63
CA LYS A 74 10.76 3.56 6.04
C LYS A 74 11.03 3.67 4.56
N VAL A 75 10.07 4.25 3.88
CA VAL A 75 10.17 4.65 2.48
C VAL A 75 9.87 6.14 2.35
N ILE A 76 10.40 6.76 1.30
CA ILE A 76 9.95 8.06 0.83
C ILE A 76 9.15 7.88 -0.46
N LYS A 77 7.94 8.43 -0.49
CA LYS A 77 7.08 8.52 -1.68
C LYS A 77 7.16 9.95 -2.20
N ILE A 78 7.54 10.12 -3.45
CA ILE A 78 7.77 11.42 -4.07
C ILE A 78 6.75 11.61 -5.19
N GLU A 79 6.00 12.69 -5.15
CA GLU A 79 5.08 13.09 -6.22
C GLU A 79 5.89 13.46 -7.46
N LYS A 80 5.60 12.83 -8.59
CA LYS A 80 6.25 13.18 -9.87
C LYS A 80 5.61 14.45 -10.44
N ASP A 81 6.43 15.24 -11.12
CA ASP A 81 5.95 16.44 -11.76
C ASP A 81 4.91 16.09 -12.82
N LYS A 82 3.69 16.53 -12.58
CA LYS A 82 2.60 16.34 -13.51
C LYS A 82 2.24 17.68 -14.13
N GLN A 83 2.39 17.76 -15.43
CA GLN A 83 1.90 18.94 -16.17
C GLN A 83 0.38 19.12 -16.10
N PHE A 84 -0.38 18.10 -15.67
CA PHE A 84 -1.86 18.08 -15.79
C PHE A 84 -2.62 17.45 -14.61
N ALA A 85 -1.98 17.09 -13.49
CA ALA A 85 -2.72 16.43 -12.41
C ALA A 85 -3.38 17.44 -11.49
N THR A 86 -4.72 17.42 -11.47
CA THR A 86 -5.54 18.24 -10.58
C THR A 86 -5.42 17.82 -9.12
N TYR A 87 -4.93 16.59 -8.84
CA TYR A 87 -4.87 16.01 -7.50
C TYR A 87 -3.52 15.34 -7.25
N SER A 88 -2.90 15.71 -6.14
CA SER A 88 -1.70 15.06 -5.61
C SER A 88 -2.09 13.82 -4.82
N GLN A 89 -1.52 12.65 -5.16
CA GLN A 89 -1.73 11.43 -4.39
C GLN A 89 -1.15 11.53 -2.98
N ASN A 90 -0.02 12.21 -2.82
CA ASN A 90 0.54 12.46 -1.49
C ASN A 90 -0.41 13.28 -0.62
N ASN A 91 -1.05 14.32 -1.20
CA ASN A 91 -2.00 15.14 -0.48
C ASN A 91 -3.22 14.32 -0.04
N GLN A 92 -3.76 13.51 -0.92
CA GLN A 92 -4.91 12.65 -0.62
C GLN A 92 -4.56 11.63 0.48
N GLU A 93 -3.40 10.98 0.40
CA GLU A 93 -2.92 10.03 1.40
C GLU A 93 -2.76 10.68 2.78
N VAL A 94 -2.16 11.87 2.85
CA VAL A 94 -2.02 12.64 4.11
C VAL A 94 -3.37 13.04 4.68
N ILE A 95 -4.30 13.56 3.86
CA ILE A 95 -5.64 13.95 4.30
C ILE A 95 -6.38 12.73 4.86
N SER A 96 -6.37 11.60 4.16
CA SER A 96 -7.05 10.38 4.59
C SER A 96 -6.43 9.78 5.84
N TYR A 97 -5.10 9.76 5.94
CA TYR A 97 -4.41 9.35 7.16
C TYR A 97 -4.78 10.22 8.37
N ARG A 98 -4.97 11.53 8.16
CA ARG A 98 -5.41 12.44 9.23
C ARG A 98 -6.87 12.24 9.64
N LYS A 99 -7.73 11.74 8.76
CA LYS A 99 -9.12 11.36 9.10
C LYS A 99 -9.18 10.06 9.93
N CYS A 100 -8.13 9.22 9.85
CA CYS A 100 -8.06 7.99 10.62
C CYS A 100 -7.97 8.29 12.12
N ASP A 101 -8.85 7.66 12.91
CA ASP A 101 -8.66 7.55 14.36
C ASP A 101 -7.52 6.55 14.69
N ASN A 102 -7.18 6.42 15.98
CA ASN A 102 -6.09 5.53 16.39
C ASN A 102 -6.31 4.06 16.01
N LYS A 103 -7.57 3.60 15.94
CA LYS A 103 -7.89 2.22 15.54
C LYS A 103 -7.75 2.03 14.03
N MET A 104 -8.23 2.99 13.24
CA MET A 104 -8.07 2.95 11.79
C MET A 104 -6.61 3.01 11.36
N LYS A 105 -5.77 3.76 12.09
CA LYS A 105 -4.32 3.85 11.83
C LYS A 105 -3.58 2.52 11.98
N GLU A 106 -4.18 1.53 12.63
CA GLU A 106 -3.62 0.18 12.66
C GLU A 106 -3.72 -0.52 11.29
N PHE A 107 -4.67 -0.10 10.43
CA PHE A 107 -4.97 -0.72 9.14
C PHE A 107 -4.39 0.02 7.93
N VAL A 108 -3.62 1.04 8.15
CA VAL A 108 -2.92 1.79 7.10
C VAL A 108 -1.44 1.92 7.44
N PRO A 109 -0.55 2.11 6.46
CA PRO A 109 0.86 2.41 6.73
C PRO A 109 0.98 3.66 7.57
N LYS A 110 1.90 3.67 8.51
CA LYS A 110 2.20 4.89 9.26
C LYS A 110 2.78 5.94 8.32
N ILE A 111 2.31 7.17 8.46
CA ILE A 111 2.99 8.33 7.89
C ILE A 111 3.78 8.97 9.04
N TYR A 112 5.11 8.98 8.91
CA TYR A 112 6.01 9.53 9.91
C TYR A 112 6.19 11.03 9.72
N GLU A 113 6.29 11.48 8.46
CA GLU A 113 6.52 12.86 8.13
C GLU A 113 6.04 13.16 6.70
N TRP A 114 5.78 14.42 6.39
CA TRP A 114 5.44 14.87 5.04
C TRP A 114 5.88 16.31 4.82
N ASP A 115 5.92 16.70 3.58
CA ASP A 115 6.21 18.08 3.16
C ASP A 115 5.11 19.03 3.66
N LYS A 116 5.50 19.99 4.46
CA LYS A 116 4.62 21.04 5.03
C LYS A 116 4.81 22.39 4.37
N ASN A 117 5.78 22.50 3.47
CA ASN A 117 6.12 23.76 2.80
C ASN A 117 5.22 23.99 1.57
N HIS A 118 4.61 22.93 1.04
CA HIS A 118 3.75 22.99 -0.13
C HIS A 118 2.30 22.63 0.25
N ILE A 119 1.33 23.29 -0.41
CA ILE A 119 -0.11 22.97 -0.26
C ILE A 119 -0.37 21.51 -0.65
N GLN A 120 0.31 21.05 -1.69
CA GLN A 120 0.32 19.66 -2.12
C GLN A 120 1.70 19.07 -1.77
N PRO A 121 1.81 18.19 -0.79
CA PRO A 121 3.08 17.64 -0.36
C PRO A 121 3.85 16.97 -1.51
N LEU A 122 5.06 17.43 -1.78
CA LEU A 122 5.92 16.82 -2.79
C LEU A 122 6.44 15.45 -2.34
N TRP A 123 6.56 15.23 -1.04
CA TRP A 123 7.04 13.98 -0.47
C TRP A 123 6.32 13.62 0.82
N ILE A 124 6.25 12.31 1.08
CA ILE A 124 5.86 11.74 2.37
C ILE A 124 6.84 10.64 2.77
N ILE A 125 7.15 10.55 4.06
CA ILE A 125 7.88 9.43 4.65
C ILE A 125 6.87 8.52 5.32
N ALA A 126 6.78 7.30 4.84
CA ALA A 126 5.83 6.31 5.30
C ALA A 126 6.52 5.01 5.73
N GLU A 127 5.79 4.17 6.42
CA GLU A 127 6.20 2.83 6.79
C GLU A 127 6.44 1.98 5.54
N GLN A 128 7.54 1.22 5.55
CA GLN A 128 7.80 0.24 4.52
C GLN A 128 6.83 -0.92 4.67
N VAL A 129 6.25 -1.35 3.55
CA VAL A 129 5.22 -2.37 3.51
C VAL A 129 5.61 -3.44 2.49
N LEU A 130 5.45 -4.70 2.85
CA LEU A 130 5.57 -5.82 1.92
C LEU A 130 4.25 -6.00 1.17
N THR A 131 4.31 -6.34 -0.11
CA THR A 131 3.09 -6.61 -0.89
C THR A 131 2.38 -7.84 -0.33
N ALA A 132 1.07 -7.73 -0.08
CA ALA A 132 0.25 -8.85 0.32
C ALA A 132 -0.07 -9.76 -0.87
N THR A 133 -0.31 -11.02 -0.57
CA THR A 133 -0.87 -11.99 -1.50
C THR A 133 -2.23 -12.47 -1.00
N TYR A 134 -3.06 -13.02 -1.88
CA TYR A 134 -4.36 -13.56 -1.46
C TYR A 134 -4.25 -14.63 -0.37
N ALA A 135 -3.14 -15.37 -0.31
CA ALA A 135 -2.92 -16.39 0.71
C ALA A 135 -2.67 -15.81 2.12
N ASP A 136 -2.36 -14.53 2.21
CA ASP A 136 -2.09 -13.88 3.50
C ASP A 136 -3.38 -13.50 4.23
N PHE A 137 -4.46 -13.23 3.49
CA PHE A 137 -5.72 -12.78 4.07
C PHE A 137 -6.33 -13.76 5.07
N PRO A 138 -6.57 -15.05 4.76
CA PRO A 138 -7.13 -15.99 5.74
C PRO A 138 -6.27 -16.13 6.98
N LYS A 139 -4.94 -16.12 6.82
CA LYS A 139 -3.99 -16.24 7.94
C LYS A 139 -4.03 -15.06 8.88
N LEU A 140 -4.19 -13.85 8.33
CA LEU A 140 -4.09 -12.60 9.08
C LEU A 140 -5.45 -12.11 9.59
N LEU A 141 -6.53 -12.42 8.88
CA LEU A 141 -7.89 -12.06 9.29
C LEU A 141 -8.48 -13.01 10.32
N GLY A 142 -8.02 -14.25 10.33
CA GLY A 142 -8.52 -15.28 11.24
C GLY A 142 -9.92 -15.82 10.89
N PHE A 143 -10.42 -15.51 9.68
CA PHE A 143 -11.66 -16.07 9.15
C PHE A 143 -11.57 -16.27 7.64
N ASP A 144 -12.41 -17.14 7.11
CA ASP A 144 -12.49 -17.46 5.70
C ASP A 144 -13.82 -16.97 5.11
N PHE A 145 -13.76 -16.02 4.19
CA PHE A 145 -14.94 -15.61 3.41
C PHE A 145 -15.58 -16.77 2.64
N GLY A 146 -14.81 -17.85 2.42
CA GLY A 146 -15.23 -19.01 1.64
C GLY A 146 -16.46 -19.78 2.14
N SER A 147 -16.96 -19.47 3.33
CA SER A 147 -18.15 -20.12 3.88
C SER A 147 -19.48 -19.49 3.43
N TYR A 148 -19.45 -18.33 2.78
CA TYR A 148 -20.65 -17.53 2.54
C TYR A 148 -21.20 -17.58 1.12
N THR A 149 -20.42 -18.06 0.16
CA THR A 149 -20.81 -18.04 -1.26
C THR A 149 -21.16 -19.44 -1.77
N SER A 150 -22.25 -19.57 -2.52
CA SER A 150 -22.61 -20.84 -3.15
C SER A 150 -21.61 -21.28 -4.22
N SER A 151 -21.52 -22.59 -4.50
CA SER A 151 -20.64 -23.10 -5.53
C SER A 151 -20.99 -22.61 -6.95
N ALA A 152 -22.28 -22.30 -7.17
CA ALA A 152 -22.77 -21.77 -8.45
C ALA A 152 -22.30 -20.31 -8.62
N ASP A 153 -22.41 -19.50 -7.57
CA ASP A 153 -21.97 -18.10 -7.56
C ASP A 153 -20.48 -18.02 -7.80
N ILE A 154 -19.67 -18.87 -7.16
CA ILE A 154 -18.22 -18.93 -7.37
C ILE A 154 -17.87 -19.21 -8.84
N THR A 155 -18.63 -20.10 -9.49
CA THR A 155 -18.37 -20.44 -10.90
C THR A 155 -18.68 -19.24 -11.79
N GLN A 156 -19.78 -18.55 -11.57
CA GLN A 156 -20.15 -17.35 -12.33
C GLN A 156 -19.14 -16.23 -12.10
N MET A 157 -18.82 -15.92 -10.84
CA MET A 157 -17.83 -14.90 -10.51
C MET A 157 -16.46 -15.17 -11.14
N LYS A 158 -16.01 -16.44 -11.19
CA LYS A 158 -14.77 -16.80 -11.89
C LYS A 158 -14.83 -16.48 -13.38
N GLN A 159 -15.95 -16.79 -14.04
CA GLN A 159 -16.15 -16.48 -15.46
C GLN A 159 -16.17 -14.98 -15.70
N ASP A 160 -16.84 -14.22 -14.81
CA ASP A 160 -16.92 -12.77 -14.91
C ASP A 160 -15.54 -12.12 -14.68
N MET A 161 -14.79 -12.57 -13.68
CA MET A 161 -13.44 -12.10 -13.43
C MET A 161 -12.47 -12.45 -14.55
N GLU A 162 -12.56 -13.63 -15.16
CA GLU A 162 -11.76 -13.99 -16.34
C GLU A 162 -12.09 -13.10 -17.54
N THR A 163 -13.36 -12.73 -17.69
CA THR A 163 -13.84 -11.90 -18.80
C THR A 163 -13.50 -10.41 -18.61
N TYR A 164 -13.61 -9.90 -17.39
CA TYR A 164 -13.47 -8.47 -17.07
C TYR A 164 -12.22 -8.12 -16.28
N SER A 165 -11.38 -9.10 -15.93
CA SER A 165 -10.23 -8.90 -15.06
C SER A 165 -9.22 -7.92 -15.64
N LYS A 166 -8.85 -6.92 -14.87
CA LYS A 166 -7.66 -6.09 -15.09
C LYS A 166 -6.35 -6.92 -14.99
N TYR A 167 -6.43 -8.17 -14.55
CA TYR A 167 -5.31 -9.05 -14.24
C TYR A 167 -5.41 -10.41 -14.91
N PRO A 168 -5.33 -10.48 -16.26
CA PRO A 168 -5.40 -11.75 -16.97
C PRO A 168 -4.27 -12.68 -16.53
N GLY A 169 -4.58 -13.94 -16.25
CA GLY A 169 -3.62 -14.98 -15.88
C GLY A 169 -3.33 -15.14 -14.39
N LYS A 170 -3.95 -14.37 -13.50
CA LYS A 170 -3.85 -14.60 -12.04
C LYS A 170 -4.80 -15.70 -11.59
N THR A 171 -4.32 -16.58 -10.72
CA THR A 171 -5.15 -17.62 -10.11
C THR A 171 -6.13 -16.98 -9.14
N ILE A 172 -7.40 -17.03 -9.47
CA ILE A 172 -8.49 -16.55 -8.60
C ILE A 172 -8.79 -17.68 -7.63
N ASN A 173 -8.67 -17.40 -6.34
CA ASN A 173 -9.04 -18.32 -5.28
C ASN A 173 -10.40 -17.93 -4.65
N ARG A 174 -10.97 -18.85 -3.88
CA ARG A 174 -12.27 -18.64 -3.23
C ARG A 174 -12.29 -17.41 -2.32
N PHE A 175 -11.19 -17.15 -1.63
CA PHE A 175 -11.08 -15.98 -0.76
C PHE A 175 -11.17 -14.66 -1.54
N SER A 176 -10.44 -14.55 -2.67
CA SER A 176 -10.47 -13.35 -3.52
C SER A 176 -11.89 -13.05 -4.01
N LEU A 177 -12.61 -14.09 -4.46
CA LEU A 177 -13.98 -13.94 -4.94
C LEU A 177 -14.92 -13.43 -3.85
N ASN A 178 -14.80 -13.97 -2.64
CA ASN A 178 -15.66 -13.57 -1.54
C ASN A 178 -15.34 -12.18 -1.00
N LEU A 179 -14.09 -11.76 -1.05
CA LEU A 179 -13.73 -10.37 -0.75
C LEU A 179 -14.35 -9.42 -1.77
N MET A 180 -14.31 -9.77 -3.05
CA MET A 180 -14.93 -9.00 -4.14
C MET A 180 -16.43 -8.88 -3.93
N ASP A 181 -17.12 -9.99 -3.68
CA ASP A 181 -18.56 -10.03 -3.43
C ASP A 181 -18.95 -9.16 -2.21
N PHE A 182 -18.16 -9.22 -1.13
CA PHE A 182 -18.31 -8.34 0.01
C PHE A 182 -18.18 -6.84 -0.36
N LEU A 183 -17.18 -6.50 -1.15
CA LEU A 183 -16.92 -5.12 -1.54
C LEU A 183 -17.98 -4.58 -2.50
N GLU A 184 -18.46 -5.41 -3.43
CA GLU A 184 -19.58 -5.09 -4.33
C GLU A 184 -20.88 -4.89 -3.52
N SER A 185 -21.20 -5.81 -2.62
CA SER A 185 -22.38 -5.68 -1.75
C SER A 185 -22.32 -4.42 -0.89
N TYR A 186 -21.13 -4.01 -0.47
CA TYR A 186 -20.93 -2.74 0.22
C TYR A 186 -21.24 -1.54 -0.69
N GLY A 187 -20.75 -1.58 -1.92
CA GLY A 187 -21.01 -0.53 -2.92
C GLY A 187 -22.50 -0.37 -3.21
N ASP A 188 -23.24 -1.47 -3.26
CA ASP A 188 -24.69 -1.52 -3.46
C ASP A 188 -25.51 -1.28 -2.16
N ASN A 189 -24.83 -1.05 -1.04
CA ASN A 189 -25.43 -0.94 0.30
C ASN A 189 -26.17 -2.21 0.79
N ASP A 190 -25.89 -3.36 0.20
CA ASP A 190 -26.44 -4.65 0.61
C ASP A 190 -25.42 -5.49 1.41
N LEU A 191 -25.28 -5.16 2.68
CA LEU A 191 -24.41 -5.90 3.61
C LEU A 191 -25.18 -6.91 4.47
N SER A 192 -26.43 -7.22 4.12
CA SER A 192 -27.29 -8.09 4.96
C SER A 192 -26.69 -9.48 5.17
N LEU A 193 -26.01 -10.01 4.15
CA LEU A 193 -25.33 -11.32 4.21
C LEU A 193 -24.13 -11.37 5.16
N TYR A 194 -23.50 -10.22 5.43
CA TYR A 194 -22.25 -10.13 6.21
C TYR A 194 -22.43 -9.50 7.59
N GLN A 195 -23.66 -9.22 8.02
CA GLN A 195 -23.89 -8.49 9.27
C GLN A 195 -23.34 -9.22 10.50
N SER A 196 -23.50 -10.54 10.58
CA SER A 196 -22.98 -11.32 11.72
C SER A 196 -21.44 -11.33 11.74
N GLU A 197 -20.81 -11.44 10.60
CA GLU A 197 -19.37 -11.44 10.42
C GLU A 197 -18.78 -10.08 10.76
N ILE A 198 -19.37 -9.00 10.22
CA ILE A 198 -18.97 -7.62 10.55
C ILE A 198 -19.13 -7.38 12.04
N ALA A 199 -20.23 -7.82 12.65
CA ALA A 199 -20.48 -7.63 14.09
C ALA A 199 -19.44 -8.34 14.98
N ASN A 200 -18.89 -9.47 14.52
CA ASN A 200 -17.97 -10.31 15.29
C ASN A 200 -16.50 -10.11 14.95
N ASN A 201 -16.18 -9.49 13.84
CA ASN A 201 -14.80 -9.30 13.36
C ASN A 201 -14.38 -7.83 13.40
N LYS A 202 -13.40 -7.52 14.26
CA LYS A 202 -12.89 -6.14 14.42
C LYS A 202 -12.27 -5.57 13.16
N TRP A 203 -11.66 -6.42 12.33
CA TRP A 203 -11.04 -5.99 11.08
C TRP A 203 -12.12 -5.50 10.10
N LEU A 204 -13.20 -6.29 9.89
CA LEU A 204 -14.31 -5.90 9.04
C LEU A 204 -15.04 -4.65 9.56
N GLN A 205 -15.22 -4.53 10.88
CA GLN A 205 -15.80 -3.33 11.49
C GLN A 205 -14.98 -2.07 11.19
N ASN A 206 -13.66 -2.17 11.25
CA ASN A 206 -12.79 -1.03 10.93
C ASN A 206 -12.77 -0.75 9.43
N LEU A 207 -12.73 -1.78 8.58
CA LEU A 207 -12.83 -1.62 7.13
C LEU A 207 -14.12 -0.89 6.75
N LYS A 208 -15.27 -1.36 7.27
CA LYS A 208 -16.55 -0.69 7.09
C LYS A 208 -16.49 0.78 7.52
N LYS A 209 -15.96 1.05 8.70
CA LYS A 209 -15.82 2.41 9.22
C LYS A 209 -14.91 3.29 8.35
N MET A 210 -13.86 2.74 7.75
CA MET A 210 -12.98 3.46 6.83
C MET A 210 -13.70 3.81 5.53
N LEU A 211 -14.51 2.89 5.00
CA LEU A 211 -15.37 3.12 3.83
C LEU A 211 -16.43 4.19 4.14
N ASP A 212 -17.16 4.07 5.27
CA ASP A 212 -18.18 5.04 5.70
C ASP A 212 -17.62 6.46 5.88
N ASN A 213 -16.36 6.60 6.29
CA ASN A 213 -15.70 7.89 6.48
C ASN A 213 -14.96 8.40 5.23
N GLY A 214 -15.04 7.70 4.12
CA GLY A 214 -14.33 8.06 2.89
C GLY A 214 -12.80 8.13 3.08
N VAL A 215 -12.25 7.23 3.89
CA VAL A 215 -10.79 7.06 4.05
C VAL A 215 -10.26 6.19 2.94
N VAL A 216 -11.02 5.18 2.55
CA VAL A 216 -10.74 4.27 1.43
C VAL A 216 -11.95 4.19 0.52
N ASN A 217 -11.71 3.83 -0.72
CA ASN A 217 -12.78 3.54 -1.69
C ASN A 217 -12.84 2.03 -1.92
N TYR A 218 -14.04 1.46 -2.04
CA TYR A 218 -14.19 0.02 -2.24
C TYR A 218 -13.56 -0.47 -3.55
N TRP A 219 -13.56 0.32 -4.62
CA TRP A 219 -12.91 -0.01 -5.89
C TRP A 219 -11.39 -0.21 -5.76
N GLU A 220 -10.74 0.55 -4.89
CA GLU A 220 -9.30 0.41 -4.63
C GLU A 220 -8.99 -0.86 -3.82
N LEU A 221 -9.94 -1.32 -3.01
CA LEU A 221 -9.77 -2.53 -2.21
C LEU A 221 -9.83 -3.83 -3.04
N GLU A 222 -10.38 -3.76 -4.26
CA GLU A 222 -10.36 -4.89 -5.20
C GLU A 222 -8.96 -5.17 -5.77
N ILE A 223 -8.08 -4.17 -5.73
CA ILE A 223 -6.74 -4.22 -6.29
C ILE A 223 -5.79 -4.83 -5.26
N ILE A 224 -5.27 -6.04 -5.52
CA ILE A 224 -4.37 -6.73 -4.58
C ILE A 224 -3.10 -5.93 -4.30
N GLU A 225 -2.63 -5.15 -5.25
CA GLU A 225 -1.48 -4.29 -5.14
C GLU A 225 -1.68 -3.15 -4.12
N ASN A 226 -2.92 -2.85 -3.77
CA ASN A 226 -3.28 -1.88 -2.73
C ASN A 226 -3.33 -2.48 -1.32
N TRP A 227 -2.93 -3.74 -1.19
CA TRP A 227 -2.82 -4.41 0.10
C TRP A 227 -1.38 -4.73 0.42
N GLY A 228 -1.04 -4.58 1.69
CA GLY A 228 0.28 -4.86 2.17
C GLY A 228 0.33 -5.52 3.53
N ILE A 229 1.52 -5.91 3.92
CA ILE A 229 1.81 -6.57 5.19
C ILE A 229 2.84 -5.73 5.93
N VAL A 230 2.58 -5.47 7.20
CA VAL A 230 3.51 -4.82 8.12
C VAL A 230 3.77 -5.70 9.34
N HIS A 231 4.93 -5.52 9.94
CA HIS A 231 5.32 -6.16 11.18
C HIS A 231 5.42 -5.12 12.30
N ARG A 232 4.44 -5.10 13.20
CA ARG A 232 4.38 -4.14 14.30
C ARG A 232 4.27 -4.88 15.62
N ASN A 233 5.12 -4.54 16.59
CA ASN A 233 5.07 -5.11 17.95
C ASN A 233 5.07 -6.66 17.94
N GLY A 234 5.83 -7.28 17.05
CA GLY A 234 5.93 -8.73 16.90
C GLY A 234 4.71 -9.39 16.26
N LYS A 235 3.77 -8.62 15.72
CA LYS A 235 2.60 -9.11 15.00
C LYS A 235 2.66 -8.73 13.54
N THR A 236 2.26 -9.66 12.69
CA THR A 236 2.04 -9.44 11.26
C THR A 236 0.58 -9.05 11.05
N GLN A 237 0.33 -8.01 10.27
CA GLN A 237 -1.02 -7.54 9.98
C GLN A 237 -1.15 -6.98 8.57
N LEU A 238 -2.36 -7.09 8.02
CA LEU A 238 -2.71 -6.47 6.74
C LEU A 238 -2.90 -4.97 6.91
N VAL A 239 -2.46 -4.22 5.90
CA VAL A 239 -2.70 -2.79 5.76
C VAL A 239 -3.15 -2.45 4.35
N ILE A 240 -3.87 -1.34 4.22
CA ILE A 240 -4.34 -0.80 2.94
C ILE A 240 -3.38 0.30 2.52
N LEU A 241 -2.79 0.17 1.31
CA LEU A 241 -1.71 1.04 0.84
C LEU A 241 -2.22 2.31 0.17
N ASP A 242 -3.29 2.20 -0.60
CA ASP A 242 -3.84 3.35 -1.32
C ASP A 242 -5.09 3.86 -0.59
N ILE A 243 -4.88 4.91 0.19
CA ILE A 243 -5.93 5.60 0.93
C ILE A 243 -6.08 7.02 0.37
N GLY A 244 -7.32 7.46 0.26
CA GLY A 244 -7.61 8.84 -0.15
C GLY A 244 -7.81 9.00 -1.63
N ILE A 245 -8.98 8.79 -2.03
CA ILE A 245 -9.47 9.11 -3.37
C ILE A 245 -10.47 10.24 -3.29
#